data_0670585f685e03779b1dcf9c84da21ed
#
_entry.id   0670585f685e03779b1dcf9c84da21ed
#
_cell.length_a   1.000
_cell.length_b   1.000
_cell.length_c   1.000
_cell.angle_alpha   90.00
_cell.angle_beta   90.00
_cell.angle_gamma   90.00
#
_symmetry.space_group_name_H-M   'P 1'
#
loop_
_entity.id
_entity.type
_entity.pdbx_description
1 polymer ?
#
loop_
_entity_poly.entity_id
_entity_poly.type
_entity_poly.pdbx_seq_one_letter_code
_entity_poly.pdbx_strand_id
1 'polypeptide(L)' 'MEKVKLFYKDADGKSTHLIAEGEDVESASKNAVKEYQILQEIFGEDKLPIKNITRMDLVVDK' A
#
# COMPACT_ATOMS: atom_id res chain seq x y z
N MET A 1 -15.91 8.99 1.01
CA MET A 1 -14.63 8.41 1.45
C MET A 1 -13.73 8.17 0.26
N GLU A 2 -12.47 8.43 0.45
CA GLU A 2 -11.49 8.27 -0.61
C GLU A 2 -10.78 6.94 -0.46
N LYS A 3 -10.37 6.36 -1.59
CA LYS A 3 -9.61 5.12 -1.61
C LYS A 3 -8.32 5.36 -2.38
N VAL A 4 -7.24 4.73 -1.92
CA VAL A 4 -5.98 4.74 -2.65
C VAL A 4 -5.52 3.30 -2.87
N LYS A 5 -4.80 3.11 -3.96
CA LYS A 5 -4.21 1.82 -4.31
C LYS A 5 -2.70 1.99 -4.22
N LEU A 6 -2.08 1.20 -3.36
CA LEU A 6 -0.64 1.21 -3.19
C LEU A 6 -0.05 0.02 -3.93
N PHE A 7 0.72 0.29 -4.96
CA PHE A 7 1.36 -0.75 -5.77
C PHE A 7 2.74 -1.08 -5.21
N TYR A 8 3.02 -2.34 -5.09
CA TYR A 8 4.31 -2.79 -4.56
C TYR A 8 4.66 -4.15 -5.14
N LYS A 9 5.92 -4.55 -4.97
CA LYS A 9 6.35 -5.90 -5.32
C LYS A 9 6.37 -6.73 -4.06
N ASP A 10 5.77 -7.92 -4.14
CA ASP A 10 5.71 -8.81 -2.99
C ASP A 10 7.05 -9.53 -2.77
N ALA A 11 7.07 -10.44 -1.78
CA ALA A 11 8.28 -11.15 -1.41
C ALA A 11 8.83 -12.02 -2.56
N ASP A 12 7.98 -12.39 -3.49
CA ASP A 12 8.38 -13.19 -4.66
C ASP A 12 8.74 -12.33 -5.86
N GLY A 13 8.72 -11.01 -5.70
CA GLY A 13 9.03 -10.08 -6.78
C GLY A 13 7.89 -9.81 -7.74
N LYS A 14 6.69 -10.27 -7.42
CA LYS A 14 5.52 -10.04 -8.27
C LYS A 14 4.85 -8.73 -7.93
N SER A 15 4.40 -8.02 -8.97
CA SER A 15 3.66 -6.78 -8.78
C SER A 15 2.27 -7.08 -8.22
N THR A 16 1.91 -6.38 -7.16
CA THR A 16 0.62 -6.51 -6.54
C THR A 16 0.20 -5.16 -5.98
N HIS A 17 -0.91 -5.09 -5.30
CA HIS A 17 -1.38 -3.85 -4.70
C HIS A 17 -2.25 -4.13 -3.49
N LEU A 18 -2.41 -3.11 -2.67
CA LEU A 18 -3.41 -3.10 -1.61
C LEU A 18 -4.27 -1.84 -1.78
N ILE A 19 -5.46 -1.87 -1.21
CA ILE A 19 -6.37 -0.73 -1.25
C ILE A 19 -6.67 -0.32 0.18
N ALA A 20 -6.59 0.98 0.44
CA ALA A 20 -6.90 1.53 1.76
C ALA A 20 -7.91 2.67 1.60
N GLU A 21 -8.72 2.87 2.62
CA GLU A 21 -9.74 3.91 2.64
C GLU A 21 -9.45 4.94 3.72
N GLY A 22 -9.94 6.15 3.54
CA GLY A 22 -9.87 7.20 4.52
C GLY A 22 -10.89 8.29 4.19
N GLU A 23 -11.08 9.22 5.11
CA GLU A 23 -12.02 10.31 4.90
C GLU A 23 -11.60 11.22 3.76
N ASP A 24 -10.30 11.37 3.57
CA ASP A 24 -9.73 12.14 2.47
C ASP A 24 -8.53 11.38 1.92
N VAL A 25 -7.93 11.94 0.88
CA VAL A 25 -6.79 11.29 0.20
C VAL A 25 -5.61 11.13 1.15
N GLU A 26 -5.36 12.15 1.99
CA GLU A 26 -4.25 12.08 2.94
C GLU A 26 -4.42 10.95 3.94
N SER A 27 -5.61 10.83 4.52
CA SER A 27 -5.91 9.76 5.47
C SER A 27 -5.84 8.39 4.82
N ALA A 28 -6.39 8.28 3.61
CA ALA A 28 -6.34 7.03 2.87
C ALA A 28 -4.90 6.62 2.57
N SER A 29 -4.05 7.58 2.19
CA SER A 29 -2.64 7.32 1.91
C SER A 29 -1.89 6.85 3.15
N LYS A 30 -2.14 7.49 4.29
CA LYS A 30 -1.53 7.07 5.56
C LYS A 30 -1.96 5.67 5.94
N ASN A 31 -3.24 5.35 5.73
CA ASN A 31 -3.75 4.02 6.03
C ASN A 31 -3.12 2.96 5.13
N ALA A 32 -2.87 3.30 3.86
CA ALA A 32 -2.20 2.39 2.95
C ALA A 32 -0.77 2.08 3.43
N VAL A 33 -0.05 3.09 3.88
CA VAL A 33 1.30 2.89 4.42
C VAL A 33 1.26 2.04 5.68
N LYS A 34 0.28 2.27 6.55
CA LYS A 34 0.12 1.45 7.76
C LYS A 34 -0.12 -0.01 7.43
N GLU A 35 -0.96 -0.27 6.42
CA GLU A 35 -1.21 -1.65 6.01
C GLU A 35 0.05 -2.29 5.44
N TYR A 36 0.84 -1.55 4.69
CA TYR A 36 2.10 -2.06 4.19
C TYR A 36 3.06 -2.39 5.35
N GLN A 37 3.09 -1.55 6.39
CA GLN A 37 3.91 -1.80 7.57
C GLN A 37 3.48 -3.08 8.29
N ILE A 38 2.18 -3.36 8.33
CA ILE A 38 1.68 -4.61 8.90
C ILE A 38 2.20 -5.80 8.10
N LEU A 39 2.18 -5.68 6.78
CA LEU A 39 2.74 -6.72 5.92
C LEU A 39 4.24 -6.90 6.16
N GLN A 40 4.96 -5.81 6.39
CA GLN A 40 6.38 -5.89 6.74
C GLN A 40 6.61 -6.66 8.02
N GLU A 41 5.72 -6.51 9.00
CA GLU A 41 5.83 -7.26 10.25
C GLU A 41 5.57 -8.74 10.05
N ILE A 42 4.64 -9.07 9.15
CA ILE A 42 4.27 -10.47 8.88
C ILE A 42 5.37 -11.18 8.08
N PHE A 43 5.86 -10.55 7.03
CA PHE A 43 6.80 -11.16 6.09
C PHE A 43 8.26 -10.81 6.36
N GLY A 44 8.52 -9.74 7.12
CA GLY A 44 9.85 -9.26 7.39
C GLY A 44 10.23 -8.06 6.53
N GLU A 45 10.92 -7.09 7.11
CA GLU A 45 11.35 -5.89 6.40
C GLU A 45 12.34 -6.21 5.28
N ASP A 46 13.11 -7.28 5.44
CA ASP A 46 14.05 -7.71 4.42
C ASP A 46 13.34 -8.23 3.17
N LYS A 47 12.13 -8.76 3.33
CA LYS A 47 11.34 -9.28 2.20
C LYS A 47 10.43 -8.23 1.59
N LEU A 48 9.97 -7.27 2.40
CA LEU A 48 9.11 -6.17 1.94
C LEU A 48 9.70 -4.83 2.36
N PRO A 49 10.88 -4.45 1.83
CA PRO A 49 11.44 -3.15 2.15
C PRO A 49 10.60 -2.03 1.53
N ILE A 50 10.75 -0.81 2.07
CA ILE A 50 10.00 0.36 1.57
C ILE A 50 10.26 0.57 0.08
N LYS A 51 11.45 0.25 -0.40
CA LYS A 51 11.79 0.44 -1.83
C LYS A 51 10.95 -0.43 -2.77
N ASN A 52 10.25 -1.44 -2.24
CA ASN A 52 9.37 -2.28 -3.06
C ASN A 52 8.08 -1.55 -3.45
N ILE A 53 7.75 -0.47 -2.75
CA ILE A 53 6.60 0.35 -3.12
C ILE A 53 6.95 1.06 -4.43
N THR A 54 6.11 0.88 -5.44
CA THR A 54 6.38 1.46 -6.75
C THR A 54 5.61 2.75 -6.98
N ARG A 55 4.34 2.80 -6.55
CA ARG A 55 3.54 4.02 -6.67
C ARG A 55 2.26 3.90 -5.85
N MET A 56 1.58 5.02 -5.70
CA MET A 56 0.29 5.08 -5.02
C MET A 56 -0.66 5.90 -5.88
N ASP A 57 -1.80 5.32 -6.23
CA ASP A 57 -2.79 5.97 -7.10
C ASP A 57 -4.09 6.18 -6.35
N LEU A 58 -4.79 7.25 -6.70
CA LEU A 58 -6.13 7.49 -6.21
C LEU A 58 -7.11 6.61 -6.97
N VAL A 59 -7.96 5.91 -6.24
CA VAL A 59 -9.02 5.11 -6.86
C VAL A 59 -10.23 6.00 -7.04
N VAL A 60 -10.61 6.22 -8.29
CA VAL A 60 -11.79 7.02 -8.61
C VAL A 60 -12.97 6.06 -8.79
N ASP A 61 -13.96 6.25 -7.95
CA ASP A 61 -15.15 5.43 -7.95
C ASP A 61 -16.29 6.22 -8.58
N LYS A 62 -16.87 5.71 -9.62
CA LYS A 62 -18.00 6.36 -10.29
C LYS A 62 -19.27 5.57 -10.11
#